data_dc6a429ec59861f647eac4ac7b1d2abe
#
_entry.id   dc6a429ec59861f647eac4ac7b1d2abe
#
_cell.length_a   1.000
_cell.length_b   1.000
_cell.length_c   1.000
_cell.angle_alpha   90.00
_cell.angle_beta   90.00
_cell.angle_gamma   90.00
#
_symmetry.space_group_name_H-M   'P 1'
#
loop_
_entity.id
_entity.type
_entity.pdbx_description
1 polymer ?
#
loop_
_entity_poly.entity_id
_entity_poly.type
_entity_poly.pdbx_seq_one_letter_code
_entity_poly.pdbx_strand_id
1 'polypeptide(L)'
;MLNLQEAKALVKSNNLDIQKYLDSPDSPISNPILEPSSDSKVPKSEPKPESIEPDQTITTVKRCPRCNAPLIPATSISGSPSTDWLTCSNKVCNTFVDTYIPMPHQASVHLDAHRIIGNFGSYGTGKTKTSEKEIEKHIFLTPNANILLGANITSQYEQTLLRDFEKSFPIDFLEGRSQQKGYLDFINGARLMLRPFDDPDKLRSNNYSLVVMLEASEINRDAFHQLKTRLRNTAATNPQTHSDWRKLICESNPDSGWIRTDVLLVSDKITQHGRYANEDYSQQIDPVNIDSSISSHVASTDVNYFLPPDYIKVNSKNKPDWWVRRFLYGSFAFAEGLVYPSAIKSVVPTPKDSDGNPLTPKHFPDWKVLIAHDYGLMDEATFVYAAVDVKRNKLIVYRVDHTNNAPLKDLAKLFNQGAKDINFGQLYTTPIIDPKNNKRDYNKKDLISHYQDYGITFKPGHVNVEARIMRLNDYFEAGTIEIWDCCDYLIKELKDYKFKPKTLNDTSNKNQPIDANNHAINALEWIGMELPANPNALCLTAYDEYGRAYDEIEKNKNEDPWQLSDDQDLYDQEYDQTPLFGSEGGYY
;
A
#
# COMPACT_ATOMS: atom_id res chain seq x y z
N MET A 1 -3.30 -26.16 27.65
CA MET A 1 -2.93 -25.63 28.98
C MET A 1 -1.88 -26.54 29.57
N LEU A 2 -0.68 -26.06 29.76
CA LEU A 2 0.45 -26.87 30.23
C LEU A 2 1.05 -26.22 31.46
N ASN A 3 1.41 -27.03 32.49
CA ASN A 3 2.30 -26.51 33.52
C ASN A 3 3.73 -26.50 32.99
N LEU A 4 4.63 -25.75 33.65
CA LEU A 4 6.01 -25.59 33.22
C LEU A 4 6.76 -26.94 33.14
N GLN A 5 6.45 -27.91 34.02
CA GLN A 5 7.05 -29.26 34.00
C GLN A 5 6.45 -30.10 32.88
N GLU A 6 5.16 -29.99 32.61
CA GLU A 6 4.51 -30.65 31.49
C GLU A 6 4.93 -30.02 30.15
N ALA A 7 5.07 -28.70 30.08
CA ALA A 7 5.69 -28.03 28.95
C ALA A 7 7.12 -28.53 28.70
N LYS A 8 7.92 -28.66 29.77
CA LYS A 8 9.26 -29.29 29.72
C LYS A 8 9.22 -30.76 29.35
N ALA A 9 8.21 -31.50 29.81
CA ALA A 9 8.04 -32.93 29.53
C ALA A 9 7.44 -33.19 28.13
N LEU A 10 6.48 -32.40 27.69
CA LEU A 10 5.89 -32.47 26.35
C LEU A 10 6.90 -32.07 25.28
N VAL A 11 7.68 -31.06 25.56
CA VAL A 11 8.82 -30.64 24.79
C VAL A 11 9.86 -31.75 24.64
N LYS A 12 10.00 -32.61 25.67
CA LYS A 12 10.86 -33.81 25.63
C LYS A 12 10.21 -35.02 24.92
N SER A 13 8.89 -35.15 24.89
CA SER A 13 8.20 -36.38 24.48
C SER A 13 7.58 -36.36 23.05
N ASN A 14 7.55 -35.24 22.35
CA ASN A 14 6.96 -35.11 21.00
C ASN A 14 5.51 -35.64 20.83
N ASN A 15 4.74 -35.75 21.90
CA ASN A 15 3.39 -36.29 21.86
C ASN A 15 2.35 -35.20 22.15
N LEU A 16 2.02 -34.39 21.17
CA LEU A 16 0.83 -33.53 21.20
C LEU A 16 -0.14 -33.98 20.13
N ASP A 17 -1.24 -34.58 20.60
CA ASP A 17 -2.39 -34.89 19.75
C ASP A 17 -3.21 -33.61 19.55
N ILE A 18 -2.90 -32.91 18.45
CA ILE A 18 -3.58 -31.66 18.05
C ILE A 18 -5.06 -31.91 17.78
N GLN A 19 -5.44 -33.16 17.40
CA GLN A 19 -6.80 -33.55 17.12
C GLN A 19 -7.71 -33.43 18.35
N LYS A 20 -7.17 -33.64 19.54
CA LYS A 20 -7.90 -33.49 20.80
C LYS A 20 -8.31 -32.05 21.13
N TYR A 21 -7.66 -31.07 20.50
CA TYR A 21 -7.98 -29.65 20.64
C TYR A 21 -9.06 -29.21 19.64
N LEU A 22 -9.17 -29.91 18.51
CA LEU A 22 -10.14 -29.64 17.46
C LEU A 22 -11.51 -30.29 17.74
N ASP A 23 -11.54 -31.36 18.54
CA ASP A 23 -12.73 -32.12 18.87
C ASP A 23 -13.44 -31.67 20.17
N SER A 24 -13.07 -30.51 20.73
CA SER A 24 -13.75 -29.94 21.89
C SER A 24 -15.16 -29.46 21.54
N PRO A 25 -16.22 -29.82 22.31
CA PRO A 25 -17.60 -29.40 22.04
C PRO A 25 -17.85 -27.88 22.10
N ASP A 26 -16.90 -27.11 22.61
CA ASP A 26 -16.96 -25.64 22.70
C ASP A 26 -16.25 -24.92 21.54
N SER A 27 -15.94 -25.62 20.45
CA SER A 27 -15.35 -25.02 19.25
C SER A 27 -16.40 -24.17 18.49
N PRO A 28 -16.13 -22.89 18.15
CA PRO A 28 -17.09 -22.01 17.47
C PRO A 28 -17.34 -22.37 15.98
N ILE A 29 -16.89 -23.54 15.50
CA ILE A 29 -16.93 -23.94 14.08
C ILE A 29 -18.18 -24.78 13.72
N SER A 30 -19.09 -25.11 14.68
CA SER A 30 -20.20 -26.04 14.45
C SER A 30 -21.58 -25.40 14.24
N ASN A 31 -21.70 -24.21 13.69
CA ASN A 31 -22.99 -23.67 13.27
C ASN A 31 -23.09 -23.60 11.74
N PRO A 32 -24.08 -24.32 11.13
CA PRO A 32 -24.30 -24.28 9.69
C PRO A 32 -24.88 -22.93 9.28
N ILE A 33 -24.34 -22.39 8.17
CA ILE A 33 -24.83 -21.20 7.49
C ILE A 33 -26.25 -21.44 7.00
N LEU A 34 -27.22 -20.72 7.56
CA LEU A 34 -28.59 -20.63 7.02
C LEU A 34 -28.59 -19.59 5.89
N GLU A 35 -29.00 -20.04 4.70
CA GLU A 35 -29.26 -19.17 3.55
C GLU A 35 -30.39 -18.18 3.86
N PRO A 36 -30.31 -16.90 3.38
CA PRO A 36 -31.36 -15.93 3.60
C PRO A 36 -32.55 -16.21 2.65
N SER A 37 -33.69 -16.56 3.19
CA SER A 37 -34.97 -16.57 2.49
C SER A 37 -35.46 -15.13 2.24
N SER A 38 -35.86 -14.86 1.00
CA SER A 38 -36.58 -13.67 0.59
C SER A 38 -37.98 -13.63 1.23
N ASP A 39 -38.31 -12.52 1.82
CA ASP A 39 -39.61 -11.92 2.17
C ASP A 39 -39.70 -11.54 3.64
N SER A 40 -39.63 -10.22 3.93
CA SER A 40 -40.63 -9.60 4.79
C SER A 40 -40.39 -8.13 5.07
N LYS A 41 -41.47 -7.45 5.03
CA LYS A 41 -41.82 -6.06 5.34
C LYS A 41 -41.15 -5.47 6.58
N VAL A 42 -40.68 -4.24 6.43
CA VAL A 42 -40.19 -3.34 7.48
C VAL A 42 -41.34 -2.89 8.39
N PRO A 43 -41.24 -2.99 9.71
CA PRO A 43 -42.01 -2.18 10.65
C PRO A 43 -41.19 -0.97 11.10
N LYS A 44 -41.84 0.19 11.06
CA LYS A 44 -41.38 1.44 11.64
C LYS A 44 -41.54 1.41 13.16
N SER A 45 -40.55 1.92 13.85
CA SER A 45 -40.48 2.53 15.19
C SER A 45 -39.42 1.89 16.08
N GLU A 46 -38.30 2.61 16.21
CA GLU A 46 -37.28 2.33 17.24
C GLU A 46 -37.75 2.91 18.58
N PRO A 47 -37.64 2.17 19.70
CA PRO A 47 -37.67 2.76 21.03
C PRO A 47 -36.29 3.36 21.38
N LYS A 48 -36.28 4.52 21.99
CA LYS A 48 -35.10 5.18 22.54
C LYS A 48 -34.37 4.25 23.51
N PRO A 49 -33.02 4.19 23.49
CA PRO A 49 -32.29 3.45 24.51
C PRO A 49 -32.41 4.17 25.86
N GLU A 50 -32.91 3.45 26.84
CA GLU A 50 -32.80 3.83 28.25
C GLU A 50 -31.31 3.84 28.65
N SER A 51 -30.93 4.88 29.39
CA SER A 51 -29.60 5.02 29.98
C SER A 51 -29.37 3.90 31.00
N ILE A 52 -28.58 2.90 30.61
CA ILE A 52 -28.06 1.88 31.53
C ILE A 52 -26.92 2.54 32.31
N GLU A 53 -27.12 2.78 33.60
CA GLU A 53 -26.02 3.11 34.51
C GLU A 53 -24.96 1.99 34.46
N PRO A 54 -23.65 2.29 34.52
CA PRO A 54 -22.62 1.27 34.49
C PRO A 54 -22.70 0.43 35.76
N ASP A 55 -23.31 -0.75 35.62
CA ASP A 55 -23.37 -1.74 36.69
C ASP A 55 -21.95 -2.18 37.04
N GLN A 56 -21.72 -2.36 38.32
CA GLN A 56 -20.46 -2.72 38.93
C GLN A 56 -19.88 -3.93 38.18
N THR A 57 -18.75 -3.75 37.53
CA THR A 57 -17.99 -4.81 36.87
C THR A 57 -17.64 -5.88 37.91
N ILE A 58 -18.43 -6.94 37.97
CA ILE A 58 -18.01 -8.20 38.62
C ILE A 58 -16.85 -8.71 37.77
N THR A 59 -15.63 -8.37 38.17
CA THR A 59 -14.41 -8.98 37.62
C THR A 59 -14.44 -10.45 38.02
N THR A 60 -14.99 -11.29 37.14
CA THR A 60 -14.89 -12.75 37.29
C THR A 60 -13.40 -13.12 37.25
N VAL A 61 -12.85 -13.38 38.41
CA VAL A 61 -11.44 -13.82 38.54
C VAL A 61 -11.31 -15.12 37.74
N LYS A 62 -10.56 -15.07 36.61
CA LYS A 62 -10.25 -16.29 35.84
C LYS A 62 -9.55 -17.28 36.76
N ARG A 63 -9.98 -18.53 36.73
CA ARG A 63 -9.44 -19.57 37.62
C ARG A 63 -8.62 -20.58 36.84
N CYS A 64 -7.57 -21.07 37.50
CA CYS A 64 -6.71 -22.09 36.96
C CYS A 64 -7.51 -23.41 36.74
N PRO A 65 -7.51 -23.94 35.52
CA PRO A 65 -8.26 -25.15 35.20
C PRO A 65 -7.70 -26.40 35.88
N ARG A 66 -6.49 -26.35 36.40
CA ARG A 66 -5.83 -27.50 37.04
C ARG A 66 -6.05 -27.55 38.55
N CYS A 67 -6.00 -26.41 39.25
CA CYS A 67 -6.08 -26.38 40.71
C CYS A 67 -7.10 -25.38 41.27
N ASN A 68 -7.85 -24.73 40.39
CA ASN A 68 -8.89 -23.75 40.72
C ASN A 68 -8.40 -22.48 41.46
N ALA A 69 -7.09 -22.29 41.59
CA ALA A 69 -6.54 -21.05 42.16
C ALA A 69 -6.72 -19.87 41.19
N PRO A 70 -6.71 -18.61 41.64
CA PRO A 70 -6.77 -17.46 40.75
C PRO A 70 -5.66 -17.48 39.70
N LEU A 71 -6.00 -17.04 38.49
CA LEU A 71 -5.02 -16.72 37.44
C LEU A 71 -4.67 -15.24 37.52
N ILE A 72 -3.38 -14.94 37.45
CA ILE A 72 -2.81 -13.59 37.47
C ILE A 72 -1.97 -13.38 36.20
N PRO A 73 -1.75 -12.16 35.73
CA PRO A 73 -0.84 -11.91 34.62
C PRO A 73 0.55 -12.52 34.90
N ALA A 74 1.10 -13.24 33.93
CA ALA A 74 2.48 -13.71 33.99
C ALA A 74 3.45 -12.52 33.92
N THR A 75 4.68 -12.71 34.39
CA THR A 75 5.72 -11.70 34.15
C THR A 75 6.29 -11.89 32.76
N SER A 76 6.26 -10.85 31.94
CA SER A 76 6.78 -10.86 30.57
C SER A 76 8.31 -10.72 30.53
N ILE A 77 8.92 -10.93 29.35
CA ILE A 77 10.36 -10.71 29.12
C ILE A 77 10.78 -9.26 29.44
N SER A 78 9.88 -8.30 29.20
CA SER A 78 10.12 -6.89 29.52
C SER A 78 10.09 -6.59 31.03
N GLY A 79 9.73 -7.56 31.87
CA GLY A 79 9.58 -7.40 33.32
C GLY A 79 8.23 -6.81 33.76
N SER A 80 7.34 -6.47 32.82
CA SER A 80 5.98 -5.99 33.07
C SER A 80 4.97 -7.16 33.12
N PRO A 81 3.73 -6.95 33.61
CA PRO A 81 2.68 -7.94 33.45
C PRO A 81 2.47 -8.28 31.97
N SER A 82 2.39 -9.57 31.65
CA SER A 82 2.14 -10.05 30.30
C SER A 82 0.78 -9.59 29.80
N THR A 83 0.72 -9.20 28.52
CA THR A 83 -0.54 -8.81 27.85
C THR A 83 -1.41 -10.00 27.48
N ASP A 84 -0.79 -11.16 27.22
CA ASP A 84 -1.46 -12.32 26.61
C ASP A 84 -1.46 -13.55 27.53
N TRP A 85 -0.57 -13.63 28.51
CA TRP A 85 -0.39 -14.82 29.30
C TRP A 85 -0.77 -14.61 30.77
N LEU A 86 -1.53 -15.55 31.29
CA LEU A 86 -1.83 -15.67 32.71
C LEU A 86 -1.07 -16.84 33.31
N THR A 87 -0.64 -16.68 34.57
CA THR A 87 -0.04 -17.77 35.37
C THR A 87 -0.89 -18.08 36.58
N CYS A 88 -0.82 -19.32 37.07
CA CYS A 88 -1.50 -19.71 38.29
C CYS A 88 -0.86 -19.05 39.50
N SER A 89 -1.65 -18.43 40.37
CA SER A 89 -1.16 -17.86 41.65
C SER A 89 -0.61 -18.90 42.60
N ASN A 90 -1.01 -20.19 42.46
CA ASN A 90 -0.40 -21.29 43.16
C ASN A 90 0.92 -21.70 42.48
N LYS A 91 2.03 -21.29 43.02
CA LYS A 91 3.38 -21.54 42.48
C LYS A 91 3.71 -23.02 42.29
N VAL A 92 3.09 -23.91 43.07
CA VAL A 92 3.29 -25.37 42.95
C VAL A 92 2.61 -25.89 41.68
N CYS A 93 1.49 -25.30 41.32
CA CYS A 93 0.74 -25.67 40.11
C CYS A 93 1.44 -25.26 38.81
N ASN A 94 2.05 -24.08 38.80
CA ASN A 94 2.89 -23.53 37.72
C ASN A 94 2.25 -23.66 36.31
N THR A 95 0.94 -23.39 36.21
CA THR A 95 0.16 -23.46 34.95
C THR A 95 0.16 -22.10 34.27
N PHE A 96 0.46 -22.05 32.98
CA PHE A 96 0.35 -20.88 32.14
C PHE A 96 -0.83 -21.03 31.17
N VAL A 97 -1.52 -19.93 30.89
CA VAL A 97 -2.70 -19.87 30.03
C VAL A 97 -2.54 -18.73 29.05
N ASP A 98 -2.46 -19.04 27.76
CA ASP A 98 -2.53 -18.02 26.70
C ASP A 98 -3.98 -17.54 26.59
N THR A 99 -4.18 -16.22 26.56
CA THR A 99 -5.50 -15.60 26.42
C THR A 99 -5.77 -15.11 25.00
N TYR A 100 -4.85 -15.34 24.09
CA TYR A 100 -5.02 -15.00 22.69
C TYR A 100 -6.14 -15.82 22.05
N ILE A 101 -7.07 -15.11 21.40
CA ILE A 101 -8.13 -15.70 20.60
C ILE A 101 -7.96 -15.17 19.18
N PRO A 102 -7.61 -16.03 18.21
CA PRO A 102 -7.40 -15.60 16.84
C PRO A 102 -8.71 -15.16 16.18
N MET A 103 -8.66 -14.07 15.43
CA MET A 103 -9.73 -13.72 14.49
C MET A 103 -9.79 -14.77 13.35
N PRO A 104 -10.92 -14.93 12.63
CA PRO A 104 -11.08 -15.98 11.60
C PRO A 104 -9.95 -16.02 10.56
N HIS A 105 -9.49 -14.86 10.09
CA HIS A 105 -8.37 -14.79 9.13
C HIS A 105 -7.03 -15.18 9.76
N GLN A 106 -6.80 -14.86 11.03
CA GLN A 106 -5.60 -15.28 11.76
C GLN A 106 -5.63 -16.80 12.01
N ALA A 107 -6.80 -17.33 12.40
CA ALA A 107 -6.99 -18.77 12.57
C ALA A 107 -6.69 -19.54 11.27
N SER A 108 -7.08 -19.00 10.11
CA SER A 108 -6.78 -19.64 8.83
C SER A 108 -5.27 -19.75 8.56
N VAL A 109 -4.47 -18.77 8.95
CA VAL A 109 -2.99 -18.82 8.89
C VAL A 109 -2.43 -19.83 9.88
N HIS A 110 -2.95 -19.86 11.11
CA HIS A 110 -2.49 -20.80 12.16
C HIS A 110 -2.75 -22.27 11.82
N LEU A 111 -3.84 -22.54 11.13
CA LEU A 111 -4.24 -23.89 10.71
C LEU A 111 -3.65 -24.32 9.36
N ASP A 112 -3.01 -23.41 8.65
CA ASP A 112 -2.45 -23.70 7.35
C ASP A 112 -1.22 -24.61 7.45
N ALA A 113 -1.22 -25.70 6.69
CA ALA A 113 -0.15 -26.69 6.66
C ALA A 113 0.90 -26.43 5.55
N HIS A 114 0.68 -25.44 4.67
CA HIS A 114 1.62 -25.15 3.61
C HIS A 114 2.97 -24.66 4.17
N ARG A 115 4.01 -24.91 3.40
CA ARG A 115 5.39 -24.60 3.81
C ARG A 115 5.73 -23.12 3.67
N ILE A 116 5.11 -22.45 2.72
CA ILE A 116 5.26 -21.01 2.49
C ILE A 116 3.87 -20.39 2.58
N ILE A 117 3.74 -19.38 3.42
CA ILE A 117 2.47 -18.73 3.69
C ILE A 117 2.60 -17.24 3.42
N GLY A 118 1.82 -16.74 2.47
CA GLY A 118 1.57 -15.32 2.31
C GLY A 118 0.55 -14.86 3.35
N ASN A 119 0.97 -14.09 4.34
CA ASN A 119 0.09 -13.44 5.32
C ASN A 119 -0.09 -11.97 4.91
N PHE A 120 -0.98 -11.74 3.96
CA PHE A 120 -1.21 -10.45 3.34
C PHE A 120 -2.43 -9.75 3.92
N GLY A 121 -2.40 -8.45 3.98
CA GLY A 121 -3.56 -7.70 4.41
C GLY A 121 -3.29 -6.22 4.53
N SER A 122 -4.36 -5.46 4.63
CA SER A 122 -4.34 -4.02 4.82
C SER A 122 -3.86 -3.59 6.22
N TYR A 123 -3.76 -2.29 6.45
CA TYR A 123 -3.39 -1.78 7.77
C TYR A 123 -4.39 -2.21 8.85
N GLY A 124 -3.87 -2.53 10.03
CA GLY A 124 -4.68 -2.85 11.20
C GLY A 124 -5.36 -4.22 11.16
N THR A 125 -5.08 -5.11 10.20
CA THR A 125 -5.66 -6.48 10.16
C THR A 125 -5.12 -7.40 11.25
N GLY A 126 -4.01 -7.04 11.94
CA GLY A 126 -3.39 -7.90 12.96
C GLY A 126 -2.42 -8.93 12.39
N LYS A 127 -1.87 -8.72 11.18
CA LYS A 127 -0.85 -9.58 10.55
C LYS A 127 0.34 -9.85 11.48
N THR A 128 0.89 -8.80 12.07
CA THR A 128 2.06 -8.87 12.97
C THR A 128 1.76 -9.69 14.21
N LYS A 129 0.53 -9.59 14.75
CA LYS A 129 0.09 -10.43 15.87
C LYS A 129 -0.02 -11.90 15.47
N THR A 130 -0.47 -12.19 14.25
CA THR A 130 -0.48 -13.54 13.70
C THR A 130 0.94 -14.11 13.61
N SER A 131 1.88 -13.34 13.08
CA SER A 131 3.28 -13.72 12.95
C SER A 131 3.95 -13.94 14.32
N GLU A 132 3.67 -13.09 15.30
CA GLU A 132 4.11 -13.24 16.68
C GLU A 132 3.63 -14.58 17.26
N LYS A 133 2.34 -14.90 17.12
CA LYS A 133 1.76 -16.14 17.65
C LYS A 133 2.24 -17.40 16.92
N GLU A 134 2.61 -17.32 15.64
CA GLU A 134 3.30 -18.41 14.96
C GLU A 134 4.72 -18.64 15.51
N ILE A 135 5.44 -17.59 15.90
CA ILE A 135 6.74 -17.71 16.60
C ILE A 135 6.54 -18.40 17.94
N GLU A 136 5.59 -17.94 18.77
CA GLU A 136 5.27 -18.56 20.06
C GLU A 136 4.91 -20.04 19.92
N LYS A 137 4.03 -20.35 18.97
CA LYS A 137 3.61 -21.72 18.64
C LYS A 137 4.82 -22.59 18.27
N HIS A 138 5.75 -22.12 17.45
CA HIS A 138 6.95 -22.85 17.09
C HIS A 138 7.90 -23.05 18.28
N ILE A 139 8.05 -22.06 19.16
CA ILE A 139 8.83 -22.20 20.39
C ILE A 139 8.27 -23.35 21.23
N PHE A 140 6.94 -23.40 21.45
CA PHE A 140 6.35 -24.43 22.30
C PHE A 140 6.30 -25.82 21.67
N LEU A 141 5.99 -25.91 20.37
CA LEU A 141 5.77 -27.20 19.70
C LEU A 141 7.05 -27.83 19.13
N THR A 142 8.13 -27.06 18.99
CA THR A 142 9.33 -27.51 18.30
C THR A 142 10.57 -27.34 19.17
N PRO A 143 10.89 -28.31 20.04
CA PRO A 143 12.14 -28.28 20.80
C PRO A 143 13.36 -28.19 19.87
N ASN A 144 14.35 -27.41 20.25
CA ASN A 144 15.55 -27.13 19.47
C ASN A 144 15.25 -26.47 18.10
N ALA A 145 14.12 -25.78 17.99
CA ALA A 145 13.80 -25.02 16.80
C ALA A 145 14.78 -23.88 16.59
N ASN A 146 15.21 -23.68 15.35
CA ASN A 146 15.85 -22.44 14.93
C ASN A 146 14.81 -21.59 14.19
N ILE A 147 14.41 -20.51 14.81
CA ILE A 147 13.41 -19.57 14.30
C ILE A 147 14.13 -18.29 13.86
N LEU A 148 13.81 -17.77 12.70
CA LEU A 148 14.34 -16.51 12.18
C LEU A 148 13.22 -15.49 12.04
N LEU A 149 13.39 -14.35 12.70
CA LEU A 149 12.58 -13.15 12.50
C LEU A 149 13.42 -12.07 11.85
N GLY A 150 12.92 -11.48 10.80
CA GLY A 150 13.60 -10.35 10.17
C GLY A 150 12.71 -9.50 9.29
N ALA A 151 13.26 -8.35 8.94
CA ALA A 151 12.70 -7.36 8.04
C ALA A 151 13.85 -6.77 7.20
N ASN A 152 13.53 -5.82 6.31
CA ASN A 152 14.57 -5.18 5.51
C ASN A 152 15.63 -4.50 6.39
N ILE A 153 15.21 -3.81 7.47
CA ILE A 153 16.09 -3.16 8.43
C ILE A 153 15.74 -3.57 9.88
N THR A 154 16.74 -3.51 10.76
CA THR A 154 16.63 -3.93 12.17
C THR A 154 15.49 -3.22 12.91
N SER A 155 15.35 -1.90 12.76
CA SER A 155 14.34 -1.12 13.48
C SER A 155 12.90 -1.54 13.17
N GLN A 156 12.62 -2.13 12.01
CA GLN A 156 11.27 -2.58 11.64
C GLN A 156 10.79 -3.72 12.54
N TYR A 157 11.61 -4.74 12.80
CA TYR A 157 11.19 -5.83 13.69
C TYR A 157 11.35 -5.49 15.17
N GLU A 158 12.36 -4.67 15.54
CA GLU A 158 12.58 -4.29 16.95
C GLU A 158 11.47 -3.40 17.51
N GLN A 159 11.01 -2.41 16.72
CA GLN A 159 9.99 -1.46 17.17
C GLN A 159 8.57 -2.01 17.05
N THR A 160 8.37 -3.10 16.33
CA THR A 160 7.06 -3.72 16.10
C THR A 160 6.97 -5.07 16.81
N LEU A 161 7.11 -6.18 16.08
CA LEU A 161 6.86 -7.53 16.57
C LEU A 161 7.69 -7.89 17.81
N LEU A 162 8.99 -7.61 17.81
CA LEU A 162 9.86 -7.99 18.94
C LEU A 162 9.45 -7.26 20.23
N ARG A 163 9.15 -5.98 20.13
CA ARG A 163 8.66 -5.19 21.27
C ARG A 163 7.37 -5.76 21.85
N ASP A 164 6.43 -6.17 20.99
CA ASP A 164 5.16 -6.73 21.44
C ASP A 164 5.34 -8.15 21.98
N PHE A 165 6.19 -8.97 21.36
CA PHE A 165 6.60 -10.28 21.84
C PHE A 165 7.23 -10.20 23.24
N GLU A 166 8.15 -9.27 23.48
CA GLU A 166 8.79 -9.10 24.80
C GLU A 166 7.80 -8.66 25.89
N LYS A 167 6.70 -7.99 25.53
CA LYS A 167 5.63 -7.61 26.46
C LYS A 167 4.61 -8.73 26.70
N SER A 168 4.43 -9.61 25.72
CA SER A 168 3.47 -10.70 25.83
C SER A 168 4.07 -11.97 26.40
N PHE A 169 5.25 -12.38 25.94
CA PHE A 169 5.83 -13.69 26.22
C PHE A 169 6.37 -13.81 27.66
N PRO A 170 6.03 -14.89 28.41
CA PRO A 170 6.47 -15.06 29.79
C PRO A 170 7.98 -15.28 29.92
N ILE A 171 8.60 -14.56 30.84
CA ILE A 171 10.05 -14.67 31.13
C ILE A 171 10.47 -16.05 31.61
N ASP A 172 9.58 -16.80 32.24
CA ASP A 172 9.83 -18.14 32.78
C ASP A 172 10.24 -19.14 31.67
N PHE A 173 9.93 -18.87 30.41
CA PHE A 173 10.34 -19.71 29.28
C PHE A 173 11.65 -19.26 28.64
N LEU A 174 12.15 -18.08 28.98
CA LEU A 174 13.43 -17.57 28.47
C LEU A 174 14.60 -18.17 29.27
N GLU A 175 15.59 -18.74 28.57
CA GLU A 175 16.82 -19.23 29.15
C GLU A 175 17.93 -18.17 29.08
N GLY A 176 18.01 -17.44 27.97
CA GLY A 176 19.01 -16.41 27.76
C GLY A 176 18.71 -15.49 26.58
N ARG A 177 19.43 -14.38 26.55
CA ARG A 177 19.38 -13.43 25.43
C ARG A 177 20.74 -12.83 25.15
N SER A 178 20.99 -12.50 23.90
CA SER A 178 22.12 -11.68 23.47
C SER A 178 21.69 -10.61 22.48
N GLN A 179 21.62 -9.37 22.95
CA GLN A 179 21.31 -8.24 22.08
C GLN A 179 22.39 -8.06 21.01
N GLN A 180 23.67 -8.14 21.38
CA GLN A 180 24.78 -7.97 20.46
C GLN A 180 24.79 -9.01 19.33
N LYS A 181 24.41 -10.26 19.64
CA LYS A 181 24.34 -11.34 18.65
C LYS A 181 22.96 -11.51 18.04
N GLY A 182 21.95 -10.77 18.51
CA GLY A 182 20.57 -10.78 18.01
C GLY A 182 19.92 -12.16 18.14
N TYR A 183 19.75 -12.68 19.37
CA TYR A 183 18.98 -13.90 19.60
C TYR A 183 18.39 -13.98 21.02
N LEU A 184 17.33 -14.78 21.13
CA LEU A 184 16.75 -15.24 22.39
C LEU A 184 16.78 -16.78 22.42
N ASP A 185 17.21 -17.34 23.53
CA ASP A 185 17.23 -18.79 23.81
C ASP A 185 16.12 -19.16 24.80
N PHE A 186 15.46 -20.29 24.54
CA PHE A 186 14.36 -20.77 25.34
C PHE A 186 14.70 -22.09 26.03
N ILE A 187 14.09 -22.33 27.20
CA ILE A 187 14.36 -23.48 28.09
C ILE A 187 14.23 -24.86 27.40
N ASN A 188 13.61 -24.95 26.26
CA ASN A 188 13.46 -26.17 25.46
C ASN A 188 14.50 -26.31 24.35
N GLY A 189 15.51 -25.44 24.35
CA GLY A 189 16.55 -25.39 23.31
C GLY A 189 16.17 -24.68 22.04
N ALA A 190 14.95 -24.16 21.92
CA ALA A 190 14.57 -23.33 20.77
C ALA A 190 15.32 -21.99 20.81
N ARG A 191 15.63 -21.44 19.64
CA ARG A 191 16.29 -20.15 19.49
C ARG A 191 15.55 -19.29 18.50
N LEU A 192 15.20 -18.06 18.89
CA LEU A 192 14.72 -17.00 18.02
C LEU A 192 15.89 -16.10 17.64
N MET A 193 16.23 -16.11 16.36
CA MET A 193 17.28 -15.29 15.77
C MET A 193 16.68 -14.06 15.13
N LEU A 194 17.31 -12.91 15.30
CA LEU A 194 16.90 -11.59 14.83
C LEU A 194 17.91 -11.09 13.80
N ARG A 195 17.50 -10.88 12.55
CA ARG A 195 18.42 -10.45 11.48
C ARG A 195 17.73 -9.46 10.55
N PRO A 196 18.42 -8.41 10.10
CA PRO A 196 18.01 -7.67 8.92
C PRO A 196 18.23 -8.55 7.67
N PHE A 197 17.37 -8.35 6.66
CA PHE A 197 17.43 -9.06 5.37
C PHE A 197 17.99 -8.17 4.25
N ASP A 198 18.80 -7.18 4.64
CA ASP A 198 19.49 -6.24 3.76
C ASP A 198 20.52 -6.91 2.83
N ASP A 199 21.09 -8.02 3.27
CA ASP A 199 22.13 -8.76 2.55
C ASP A 199 21.79 -10.25 2.48
N PRO A 200 21.33 -10.75 1.32
CA PRO A 200 20.98 -12.17 1.13
C PRO A 200 22.14 -13.14 1.42
N ASP A 201 23.38 -12.70 1.23
CA ASP A 201 24.55 -13.56 1.43
C ASP A 201 24.77 -13.91 2.91
N LYS A 202 24.43 -13.03 3.82
CA LYS A 202 24.49 -13.29 5.28
C LYS A 202 23.48 -14.33 5.77
N LEU A 203 22.46 -14.65 4.95
CA LEU A 203 21.39 -15.58 5.30
C LEU A 203 21.74 -17.06 4.99
N ARG A 204 22.90 -17.32 4.41
CA ARG A 204 23.29 -18.67 3.88
C ARG A 204 23.69 -19.69 4.92
N SER A 205 24.04 -19.30 6.13
CA SER A 205 24.79 -20.16 7.08
C SER A 205 23.94 -21.03 8.01
N ASN A 206 22.63 -20.80 8.15
CA ASN A 206 21.78 -21.48 9.11
C ASN A 206 20.67 -22.32 8.47
N ASN A 207 20.10 -23.23 9.27
CA ASN A 207 18.92 -24.03 8.91
C ASN A 207 17.78 -23.64 9.86
N TYR A 208 16.62 -23.32 9.30
CA TYR A 208 15.48 -22.82 10.07
C TYR A 208 14.32 -23.80 10.07
N SER A 209 13.56 -23.81 11.16
CA SER A 209 12.26 -24.46 11.27
C SER A 209 11.13 -23.48 10.94
N LEU A 210 11.29 -22.21 11.33
CA LEU A 210 10.40 -21.11 10.98
C LEU A 210 11.21 -19.92 10.52
N VAL A 211 10.74 -19.25 9.46
CA VAL A 211 11.20 -17.94 9.03
C VAL A 211 10.00 -17.00 8.97
N VAL A 212 10.09 -15.84 9.58
CA VAL A 212 9.10 -14.76 9.49
C VAL A 212 9.75 -13.56 8.84
N MET A 213 9.23 -13.19 7.67
CA MET A 213 9.64 -12.02 6.89
C MET A 213 8.61 -10.92 7.10
N LEU A 214 8.93 -9.91 7.91
CA LEU A 214 8.06 -8.75 8.13
C LEU A 214 8.23 -7.73 7.01
N GLU A 215 7.12 -7.14 6.59
CA GLU A 215 7.06 -6.20 5.46
C GLU A 215 7.78 -6.76 4.22
N ALA A 216 7.42 -7.99 3.86
CA ALA A 216 8.11 -8.78 2.84
C ALA A 216 8.23 -8.06 1.49
N SER A 217 7.29 -7.18 1.14
CA SER A 217 7.37 -6.36 -0.08
C SER A 217 8.58 -5.43 -0.13
N GLU A 218 9.16 -5.10 1.02
CA GLU A 218 10.35 -4.25 1.12
C GLU A 218 11.67 -5.04 1.08
N ILE A 219 11.59 -6.37 1.18
CA ILE A 219 12.74 -7.26 1.22
C ILE A 219 13.11 -7.69 -0.21
N ASN A 220 14.41 -7.83 -0.46
CA ASN A 220 14.89 -8.31 -1.75
C ASN A 220 14.37 -9.73 -2.05
N ARG A 221 13.92 -9.93 -3.29
CA ARG A 221 13.48 -11.22 -3.82
C ARG A 221 14.51 -12.34 -3.60
N ASP A 222 15.80 -12.04 -3.73
CA ASP A 222 16.88 -13.03 -3.54
C ASP A 222 16.96 -13.53 -2.10
N ALA A 223 16.64 -12.68 -1.10
CA ALA A 223 16.56 -13.10 0.30
C ALA A 223 15.44 -14.15 0.51
N PHE A 224 14.27 -13.96 -0.13
CA PHE A 224 13.20 -14.96 -0.12
C PHE A 224 13.67 -16.30 -0.70
N HIS A 225 14.29 -16.30 -1.87
CA HIS A 225 14.79 -17.53 -2.50
C HIS A 225 15.88 -18.21 -1.65
N GLN A 226 16.79 -17.44 -1.03
CA GLN A 226 17.77 -17.99 -0.11
C GLN A 226 17.11 -18.62 1.11
N LEU A 227 16.17 -17.94 1.75
CA LEU A 227 15.49 -18.43 2.96
C LEU A 227 14.61 -19.65 2.68
N LYS A 228 13.92 -19.70 1.53
CA LYS A 228 13.19 -20.89 1.07
C LYS A 228 14.09 -22.15 1.08
N THR A 229 15.35 -22.05 0.65
CA THR A 229 16.31 -23.16 0.67
C THR A 229 16.84 -23.50 2.06
N ARG A 230 16.65 -22.63 3.07
CA ARG A 230 17.10 -22.81 4.45
C ARG A 230 16.07 -23.41 5.39
N LEU A 231 14.85 -23.65 4.94
CA LEU A 231 13.82 -24.39 5.66
C LEU A 231 14.14 -25.88 5.72
N ARG A 232 15.14 -26.26 6.48
CA ARG A 232 15.63 -27.64 6.58
C ARG A 232 16.06 -28.06 7.98
N ASN A 233 15.71 -27.30 9.02
CA ASN A 233 15.89 -27.74 10.39
C ASN A 233 14.96 -28.91 10.69
N THR A 234 15.52 -30.05 11.05
CA THR A 234 14.79 -31.31 11.29
C THR A 234 14.02 -31.33 12.60
N ALA A 235 14.22 -30.35 13.50
CA ALA A 235 13.44 -30.23 14.73
C ALA A 235 11.94 -30.07 14.45
N ALA A 236 11.56 -29.44 13.30
CA ALA A 236 10.17 -29.28 12.88
C ALA A 236 9.67 -30.42 11.97
N THR A 237 10.25 -31.61 12.07
CA THR A 237 9.80 -32.80 11.34
C THR A 237 9.65 -33.97 12.31
N ASN A 238 8.60 -34.78 12.12
CA ASN A 238 8.42 -36.01 12.87
C ASN A 238 8.79 -37.20 11.97
N PRO A 239 9.88 -37.93 12.28
CA PRO A 239 10.33 -39.06 11.46
C PRO A 239 9.33 -40.23 11.42
N GLN A 240 8.50 -40.43 12.46
CA GLN A 240 7.53 -41.53 12.56
C GLN A 240 6.26 -41.23 11.78
N THR A 241 5.76 -40.00 11.86
CA THR A 241 4.49 -39.59 11.21
C THR A 241 4.72 -38.92 9.86
N HIS A 242 5.98 -38.67 9.48
CA HIS A 242 6.36 -37.88 8.30
C HIS A 242 5.73 -36.48 8.26
N SER A 243 5.23 -35.97 9.38
CA SER A 243 4.73 -34.61 9.48
C SER A 243 5.88 -33.61 9.41
N ASP A 244 5.68 -32.53 8.63
CA ASP A 244 6.63 -31.45 8.44
C ASP A 244 5.89 -30.13 8.61
N TRP A 245 6.23 -29.36 9.64
CA TRP A 245 5.64 -28.03 9.89
C TRP A 245 6.67 -26.90 9.82
N ARG A 246 7.74 -27.12 9.06
CA ARG A 246 8.66 -26.04 8.72
C ARG A 246 7.91 -25.00 7.91
N LYS A 247 8.01 -23.73 8.29
CA LYS A 247 7.25 -22.65 7.65
C LYS A 247 8.13 -21.45 7.29
N LEU A 248 7.78 -20.79 6.21
CA LEU A 248 8.21 -19.44 5.87
C LEU A 248 6.96 -18.58 5.71
N ILE A 249 6.84 -17.53 6.52
CA ILE A 249 5.73 -16.59 6.49
C ILE A 249 6.20 -15.28 5.87
N CYS A 250 5.57 -14.89 4.76
CA CYS A 250 5.75 -13.59 4.12
C CYS A 250 4.62 -12.67 4.58
N GLU A 251 4.90 -11.79 5.55
CA GLU A 251 3.96 -10.81 6.03
C GLU A 251 4.11 -9.51 5.26
N SER A 252 3.04 -9.00 4.67
CA SER A 252 3.08 -7.72 3.95
C SER A 252 1.70 -7.10 3.72
N ASN A 253 1.71 -5.80 3.45
CA ASN A 253 0.60 -5.18 2.73
C ASN A 253 0.62 -5.63 1.25
N PRO A 254 -0.52 -5.58 0.52
CA PRO A 254 -0.54 -5.85 -0.91
C PRO A 254 0.45 -4.99 -1.68
N ASP A 255 1.23 -5.64 -2.55
CA ASP A 255 2.21 -4.97 -3.41
C ASP A 255 2.33 -5.68 -4.76
N SER A 256 2.71 -4.95 -5.81
CA SER A 256 2.88 -5.48 -7.17
C SER A 256 4.19 -6.24 -7.38
N GLY A 257 5.10 -6.20 -6.41
CA GLY A 257 6.42 -6.82 -6.50
C GLY A 257 6.40 -8.35 -6.43
N TRP A 258 7.54 -8.93 -6.07
CA TRP A 258 7.74 -10.38 -6.03
C TRP A 258 6.77 -11.13 -5.10
N ILE A 259 6.27 -10.50 -4.02
CA ILE A 259 5.28 -11.15 -3.15
C ILE A 259 4.00 -11.51 -3.91
N ARG A 260 3.64 -10.74 -4.95
CA ARG A 260 2.52 -11.06 -5.82
C ARG A 260 2.86 -12.17 -6.80
N THR A 261 3.98 -12.07 -7.49
CA THR A 261 4.37 -13.03 -8.56
C THR A 261 4.87 -14.36 -8.03
N ASP A 262 5.62 -14.37 -6.91
CA ASP A 262 6.30 -15.56 -6.39
C ASP A 262 5.59 -16.20 -5.20
N VAL A 263 4.57 -15.54 -4.62
CA VAL A 263 3.78 -16.07 -3.52
C VAL A 263 2.30 -16.09 -3.86
N LEU A 264 1.66 -14.93 -4.11
CA LEU A 264 0.20 -14.89 -4.30
C LEU A 264 -0.26 -15.66 -5.53
N LEU A 265 0.28 -15.33 -6.72
CA LEU A 265 -0.20 -15.88 -8.00
C LEU A 265 0.28 -17.31 -8.30
N VAL A 266 1.18 -17.85 -7.48
CA VAL A 266 1.62 -19.25 -7.54
C VAL A 266 1.06 -20.09 -6.41
N SER A 267 0.22 -19.54 -5.55
CA SER A 267 -0.37 -20.24 -4.42
C SER A 267 -1.35 -21.33 -4.87
N ASP A 268 -1.21 -22.51 -4.26
CA ASP A 268 -2.18 -23.61 -4.38
C ASP A 268 -3.55 -23.22 -3.83
N LYS A 269 -3.54 -22.43 -2.77
CA LYS A 269 -4.75 -21.92 -2.13
C LYS A 269 -4.64 -20.45 -1.79
N ILE A 270 -5.64 -19.67 -2.20
CA ILE A 270 -5.81 -18.28 -1.78
C ILE A 270 -7.10 -18.19 -0.94
N THR A 271 -6.96 -17.73 0.30
CA THR A 271 -8.08 -17.49 1.22
C THR A 271 -8.24 -15.99 1.44
N GLN A 272 -9.44 -15.48 1.26
CA GLN A 272 -9.74 -14.06 1.38
C GLN A 272 -10.74 -13.80 2.49
N HIS A 273 -10.51 -12.74 3.28
CA HIS A 273 -11.34 -12.36 4.42
C HIS A 273 -11.68 -10.87 4.37
N GLY A 274 -12.96 -10.54 4.58
CA GLY A 274 -13.48 -9.18 4.59
C GLY A 274 -14.35 -8.85 3.37
N ARG A 275 -15.05 -7.73 3.42
CA ARG A 275 -16.04 -7.34 2.39
C ARG A 275 -15.42 -7.08 1.02
N TYR A 276 -14.18 -6.65 1.01
CA TYR A 276 -13.51 -6.11 -0.17
C TYR A 276 -12.33 -6.97 -0.61
N ALA A 277 -12.09 -8.09 0.06
CA ALA A 277 -11.02 -9.01 -0.29
C ALA A 277 -11.41 -10.00 -1.41
N ASN A 278 -12.61 -9.88 -1.98
CA ASN A 278 -13.11 -10.77 -3.02
C ASN A 278 -12.61 -10.36 -4.41
N GLU A 279 -11.31 -10.46 -4.61
CA GLU A 279 -10.71 -10.31 -5.94
C GLU A 279 -10.64 -11.66 -6.64
N ASP A 280 -11.01 -11.68 -7.91
CA ASP A 280 -10.85 -12.87 -8.74
C ASP A 280 -9.45 -12.90 -9.35
N TYR A 281 -8.59 -13.74 -8.80
CA TYR A 281 -7.25 -13.97 -9.33
C TYR A 281 -7.19 -15.06 -10.41
N SER A 282 -8.30 -15.74 -10.72
CA SER A 282 -8.31 -16.91 -11.60
C SER A 282 -7.76 -16.65 -13.00
N GLN A 283 -7.99 -15.44 -13.54
CA GLN A 283 -7.47 -15.03 -14.85
C GLN A 283 -5.99 -14.66 -14.86
N GLN A 284 -5.38 -14.50 -13.68
CA GLN A 284 -3.99 -14.08 -13.51
C GLN A 284 -3.10 -15.25 -13.08
N ILE A 285 -3.70 -16.33 -12.59
CA ILE A 285 -2.99 -17.53 -12.18
C ILE A 285 -2.78 -18.41 -13.40
N ASP A 286 -1.51 -18.69 -13.71
CA ASP A 286 -1.15 -19.72 -14.68
C ASP A 286 -1.12 -21.07 -13.94
N PRO A 287 -2.00 -22.03 -14.29
CA PRO A 287 -2.07 -23.34 -13.64
C PRO A 287 -0.74 -24.12 -13.68
N VAL A 288 0.12 -23.85 -14.66
CA VAL A 288 1.44 -24.50 -14.80
C VAL A 288 2.42 -24.03 -13.72
N ASN A 289 2.23 -22.83 -13.18
CA ASN A 289 3.12 -22.20 -12.21
C ASN A 289 2.68 -22.38 -10.75
N ILE A 290 1.58 -23.09 -10.49
CA ILE A 290 1.10 -23.34 -9.12
C ILE A 290 2.13 -24.18 -8.35
N ASP A 291 2.53 -23.71 -7.17
CA ASP A 291 3.40 -24.41 -6.22
C ASP A 291 2.55 -24.93 -5.04
N SER A 292 2.35 -26.24 -4.98
CA SER A 292 1.56 -26.90 -3.92
C SER A 292 2.12 -26.73 -2.51
N SER A 293 3.29 -26.14 -2.37
CA SER A 293 3.88 -25.81 -1.06
C SER A 293 3.55 -24.38 -0.59
N ILE A 294 2.83 -23.60 -1.40
CA ILE A 294 2.56 -22.18 -1.15
C ILE A 294 1.05 -21.95 -0.99
N SER A 295 0.67 -21.20 0.01
CA SER A 295 -0.67 -20.64 0.19
C SER A 295 -0.63 -19.16 0.49
N SER A 296 -1.74 -18.49 0.29
CA SER A 296 -1.88 -17.07 0.63
C SER A 296 -3.20 -16.78 1.34
N HIS A 297 -3.11 -15.94 2.37
CA HIS A 297 -4.24 -15.41 3.11
C HIS A 297 -4.25 -13.90 2.94
N VAL A 298 -5.35 -13.36 2.45
CA VAL A 298 -5.53 -11.93 2.21
C VAL A 298 -6.66 -11.41 3.10
N ALA A 299 -6.40 -10.38 3.88
CA ALA A 299 -7.39 -9.82 4.80
C ALA A 299 -7.53 -8.30 4.66
N SER A 300 -8.77 -7.81 4.71
CA SER A 300 -9.07 -6.38 4.75
C SER A 300 -9.20 -5.86 6.19
N THR A 301 -9.05 -4.55 6.40
CA THR A 301 -9.12 -3.90 7.72
C THR A 301 -10.44 -4.15 8.45
N ASP A 302 -11.54 -4.31 7.72
CA ASP A 302 -12.89 -4.48 8.28
C ASP A 302 -13.12 -5.81 9.02
N VAL A 303 -12.20 -6.77 8.89
CA VAL A 303 -12.26 -8.02 9.67
C VAL A 303 -11.78 -7.85 11.11
N ASN A 304 -11.08 -6.75 11.43
CA ASN A 304 -10.57 -6.52 12.78
C ASN A 304 -11.54 -5.71 13.63
N TYR A 305 -12.34 -6.42 14.42
CA TYR A 305 -13.32 -5.81 15.33
C TYR A 305 -12.71 -5.18 16.60
N PHE A 306 -11.39 -5.26 16.79
CA PHE A 306 -10.69 -4.54 17.88
C PHE A 306 -10.34 -3.10 17.51
N LEU A 307 -10.46 -2.72 16.23
CA LEU A 307 -10.23 -1.35 15.79
C LEU A 307 -11.43 -0.46 16.17
N PRO A 308 -11.21 0.85 16.37
CA PRO A 308 -12.30 1.80 16.53
C PRO A 308 -13.31 1.68 15.38
N PRO A 309 -14.63 1.79 15.65
CA PRO A 309 -15.67 1.62 14.61
C PRO A 309 -15.55 2.59 13.43
N ASP A 310 -14.92 3.74 13.64
CA ASP A 310 -14.71 4.78 12.63
C ASP A 310 -13.32 4.71 11.97
N TYR A 311 -12.49 3.70 12.30
CA TYR A 311 -11.11 3.59 11.84
C TYR A 311 -10.98 3.70 10.31
N ILE A 312 -11.78 2.94 9.56
CA ILE A 312 -11.76 2.98 8.09
C ILE A 312 -12.21 4.36 7.59
N LYS A 313 -13.30 4.91 8.15
CA LYS A 313 -13.85 6.20 7.75
C LYS A 313 -12.86 7.34 7.98
N VAL A 314 -12.17 7.34 9.11
CA VAL A 314 -11.17 8.38 9.45
C VAL A 314 -9.96 8.25 8.53
N ASN A 315 -9.44 7.03 8.32
CA ASN A 315 -8.22 6.81 7.54
C ASN A 315 -8.44 6.87 6.02
N SER A 316 -9.68 6.74 5.53
CA SER A 316 -10.00 6.91 4.11
C SER A 316 -10.24 8.37 3.73
N LYS A 317 -10.44 9.28 4.71
CA LYS A 317 -10.71 10.68 4.43
C LYS A 317 -9.55 11.33 3.67
N ASN A 318 -9.86 11.99 2.56
CA ASN A 318 -8.90 12.66 1.68
C ASN A 318 -7.82 11.71 1.11
N LYS A 319 -8.13 10.42 0.99
CA LYS A 319 -7.26 9.44 0.31
C LYS A 319 -7.89 9.03 -1.01
N PRO A 320 -7.09 8.87 -2.09
CA PRO A 320 -7.60 8.37 -3.36
C PRO A 320 -8.07 6.92 -3.24
N ASP A 321 -9.03 6.51 -4.09
CA ASP A 321 -9.67 5.20 -4.03
C ASP A 321 -8.65 4.04 -4.11
N TRP A 322 -7.66 4.13 -4.99
CA TRP A 322 -6.61 3.13 -5.10
C TRP A 322 -5.83 2.92 -3.78
N TRP A 323 -5.58 4.01 -3.02
CA TRP A 323 -4.92 3.93 -1.72
C TRP A 323 -5.81 3.21 -0.70
N VAL A 324 -7.09 3.58 -0.66
CA VAL A 324 -8.09 2.98 0.23
C VAL A 324 -8.24 1.48 -0.07
N ARG A 325 -8.35 1.11 -1.34
CA ARG A 325 -8.45 -0.30 -1.75
C ARG A 325 -7.22 -1.11 -1.38
N ARG A 326 -6.02 -0.56 -1.61
CA ARG A 326 -4.78 -1.24 -1.26
C ARG A 326 -4.56 -1.33 0.24
N PHE A 327 -4.63 -0.22 0.96
CA PHE A 327 -4.17 -0.12 2.34
C PHE A 327 -5.25 -0.31 3.40
N LEU A 328 -6.53 -0.20 3.06
CA LEU A 328 -7.64 -0.48 3.97
C LEU A 328 -8.46 -1.71 3.58
N TYR A 329 -8.44 -2.11 2.30
CA TYR A 329 -9.22 -3.26 1.84
C TYR A 329 -8.38 -4.44 1.35
N GLY A 330 -7.06 -4.31 1.33
CA GLY A 330 -6.16 -5.43 1.04
C GLY A 330 -6.11 -5.86 -0.43
N SER A 331 -6.51 -4.96 -1.36
CA SER A 331 -6.56 -5.26 -2.78
C SER A 331 -5.18 -5.33 -3.41
N PHE A 332 -4.89 -6.41 -4.12
CA PHE A 332 -3.71 -6.55 -4.98
C PHE A 332 -3.94 -6.04 -6.40
N ALA A 333 -5.18 -5.88 -6.86
CA ALA A 333 -5.49 -5.35 -8.19
C ALA A 333 -4.94 -3.93 -8.39
N PHE A 334 -4.93 -3.13 -7.32
CA PHE A 334 -4.34 -1.80 -7.31
C PHE A 334 -2.85 -1.79 -6.91
N ALA A 335 -2.26 -2.96 -6.70
CA ALA A 335 -0.84 -3.13 -6.48
C ALA A 335 -0.06 -3.46 -7.77
N GLU A 336 -0.69 -3.41 -8.95
CA GLU A 336 -0.04 -3.76 -10.23
C GLU A 336 1.08 -2.81 -10.68
N GLY A 337 1.39 -1.81 -9.87
CA GLY A 337 2.46 -0.87 -10.15
C GLY A 337 2.13 0.15 -11.23
N LEU A 338 0.97 0.06 -11.89
CA LEU A 338 0.52 1.08 -12.82
C LEU A 338 0.26 2.38 -12.08
N VAL A 339 0.74 3.47 -12.62
CA VAL A 339 0.49 4.80 -12.06
C VAL A 339 -0.98 5.19 -12.25
N TYR A 340 -1.58 4.78 -13.39
CA TYR A 340 -2.97 5.08 -13.76
C TYR A 340 -3.76 3.81 -14.08
N PRO A 341 -4.15 3.00 -13.09
CA PRO A 341 -4.81 1.72 -13.34
C PRO A 341 -6.19 1.85 -14.00
N SER A 342 -6.90 2.96 -13.77
CA SER A 342 -8.22 3.23 -14.35
C SER A 342 -8.19 3.87 -15.74
N ALA A 343 -7.01 4.31 -16.21
CA ALA A 343 -6.90 5.08 -17.44
C ALA A 343 -7.40 4.34 -18.70
N ILE A 344 -7.20 3.03 -18.78
CA ILE A 344 -7.61 2.24 -19.96
C ILE A 344 -9.13 2.20 -20.14
N LYS A 345 -9.89 2.32 -19.03
CA LYS A 345 -11.36 2.40 -19.09
C LYS A 345 -11.87 3.71 -19.68
N SER A 346 -11.01 4.72 -19.75
CA SER A 346 -11.33 6.03 -20.31
C SER A 346 -11.16 6.10 -21.84
N VAL A 347 -10.66 5.04 -22.48
CA VAL A 347 -10.49 4.98 -23.93
C VAL A 347 -11.85 4.77 -24.60
N VAL A 348 -12.20 5.67 -25.51
CA VAL A 348 -13.46 5.65 -26.25
C VAL A 348 -13.21 5.79 -27.76
N PRO A 349 -14.11 5.29 -28.62
CA PRO A 349 -13.98 5.46 -30.07
C PRO A 349 -13.92 6.93 -30.46
N THR A 350 -13.02 7.26 -31.36
CA THR A 350 -12.92 8.61 -31.96
C THR A 350 -14.17 8.94 -32.76
N PRO A 351 -14.93 9.98 -32.38
CA PRO A 351 -16.08 10.39 -33.17
C PRO A 351 -15.65 10.98 -34.53
N LYS A 352 -16.42 10.66 -35.58
CA LYS A 352 -16.12 11.03 -36.97
C LYS A 352 -17.26 11.80 -37.58
N ASP A 353 -16.94 12.66 -38.59
CA ASP A 353 -17.90 13.32 -39.41
C ASP A 353 -18.50 12.36 -40.47
N SER A 354 -19.41 12.88 -41.33
CA SER A 354 -20.03 12.12 -42.43
C SER A 354 -19.03 11.59 -43.45
N ASP A 355 -17.87 12.21 -43.59
CA ASP A 355 -16.82 11.85 -44.52
C ASP A 355 -15.78 10.89 -43.91
N GLY A 356 -15.95 10.52 -42.61
CA GLY A 356 -15.10 9.61 -41.87
C GLY A 356 -13.89 10.28 -41.23
N ASN A 357 -13.77 11.61 -41.24
CA ASN A 357 -12.67 12.32 -40.59
C ASN A 357 -12.93 12.47 -39.08
N PRO A 358 -11.88 12.41 -38.22
CA PRO A 358 -12.03 12.69 -36.80
C PRO A 358 -12.64 14.08 -36.55
N LEU A 359 -13.59 14.16 -35.62
CA LEU A 359 -14.08 15.44 -35.15
C LEU A 359 -12.96 16.19 -34.41
N THR A 360 -13.03 17.51 -34.43
CA THR A 360 -12.06 18.40 -33.77
C THR A 360 -12.80 19.44 -32.92
N PRO A 361 -12.14 20.17 -32.01
CA PRO A 361 -12.79 21.24 -31.26
C PRO A 361 -13.51 22.29 -32.11
N LYS A 362 -13.15 22.46 -33.38
CA LYS A 362 -13.87 23.34 -34.30
C LYS A 362 -15.35 23.00 -34.47
N HIS A 363 -15.70 21.73 -34.34
CA HIS A 363 -17.07 21.25 -34.39
C HIS A 363 -17.87 21.52 -33.11
N PHE A 364 -17.17 21.92 -32.03
CA PHE A 364 -17.72 22.13 -30.68
C PHE A 364 -17.35 23.53 -30.16
N PRO A 365 -18.03 24.60 -30.54
CA PRO A 365 -17.64 25.98 -30.20
C PRO A 365 -17.54 26.25 -28.70
N ASP A 366 -18.32 25.52 -27.90
CA ASP A 366 -18.36 25.66 -26.44
C ASP A 366 -17.18 24.98 -25.72
N TRP A 367 -16.41 24.16 -26.44
CA TRP A 367 -15.27 23.48 -25.82
C TRP A 367 -14.11 24.44 -25.56
N LYS A 368 -13.42 24.22 -24.43
CA LYS A 368 -12.21 24.95 -24.08
C LYS A 368 -11.02 24.00 -24.17
N VAL A 369 -9.97 24.39 -24.87
CA VAL A 369 -8.84 23.54 -25.23
C VAL A 369 -7.62 23.87 -24.39
N LEU A 370 -6.97 22.83 -23.89
CA LEU A 370 -5.67 22.88 -23.22
C LEU A 370 -4.65 22.15 -24.10
N ILE A 371 -3.43 22.69 -24.13
CA ILE A 371 -2.31 22.09 -24.86
C ILE A 371 -1.13 22.01 -23.90
N ALA A 372 -0.48 20.86 -23.84
CA ALA A 372 0.78 20.72 -23.12
C ALA A 372 1.84 20.04 -23.98
N HIS A 373 3.08 20.40 -23.74
CA HIS A 373 4.25 19.97 -24.49
C HIS A 373 5.34 19.44 -23.56
N ASP A 374 5.71 18.17 -23.75
CA ASP A 374 6.92 17.59 -23.16
C ASP A 374 8.02 17.63 -24.22
N TYR A 375 9.09 18.38 -23.93
CA TYR A 375 10.17 18.65 -24.84
C TYR A 375 11.33 17.68 -24.66
N GLY A 376 11.65 16.90 -25.69
CA GLY A 376 12.87 16.09 -25.79
C GLY A 376 13.75 16.54 -26.96
N LEU A 377 15.03 16.87 -26.67
CA LEU A 377 16.00 17.21 -27.72
C LEU A 377 16.59 15.97 -28.39
N MET A 378 16.95 14.97 -27.59
CA MET A 378 17.48 13.67 -28.03
C MET A 378 16.48 12.52 -27.82
N ASP A 379 15.41 12.81 -27.09
CA ASP A 379 14.31 11.92 -26.79
C ASP A 379 13.04 12.33 -27.56
N GLU A 380 11.94 11.65 -27.30
CA GLU A 380 10.67 11.99 -27.91
C GLU A 380 10.13 13.32 -27.40
N ALA A 381 9.69 14.18 -28.32
CA ALA A 381 8.95 15.40 -28.04
C ALA A 381 7.48 15.18 -28.32
N THR A 382 6.60 15.54 -27.39
CA THR A 382 5.18 15.21 -27.44
C THR A 382 4.33 16.45 -27.20
N PHE A 383 3.24 16.59 -27.96
CA PHE A 383 2.15 17.55 -27.73
C PHE A 383 0.87 16.81 -27.43
N VAL A 384 0.22 17.13 -26.32
CA VAL A 384 -1.09 16.60 -25.94
C VAL A 384 -2.12 17.72 -26.03
N TYR A 385 -3.21 17.44 -26.76
CA TYR A 385 -4.33 18.36 -26.95
C TYR A 385 -5.57 17.77 -26.28
N ALA A 386 -6.12 18.49 -25.31
CA ALA A 386 -7.32 18.09 -24.61
C ALA A 386 -8.35 19.22 -24.63
N ALA A 387 -9.63 18.86 -24.58
CA ALA A 387 -10.73 19.80 -24.55
C ALA A 387 -11.63 19.53 -23.33
N VAL A 388 -12.12 20.58 -22.70
CA VAL A 388 -13.12 20.51 -21.63
C VAL A 388 -14.49 20.66 -22.27
N ASP A 389 -15.33 19.61 -22.18
CA ASP A 389 -16.76 19.65 -22.44
C ASP A 389 -17.50 19.90 -21.13
N VAL A 390 -17.79 21.14 -20.83
CA VAL A 390 -18.47 21.57 -19.60
C VAL A 390 -19.86 20.93 -19.48
N LYS A 391 -20.59 20.74 -20.58
CA LYS A 391 -21.94 20.17 -20.56
C LYS A 391 -21.97 18.70 -20.15
N ARG A 392 -20.94 17.95 -20.53
CA ARG A 392 -20.81 16.53 -20.19
C ARG A 392 -19.95 16.27 -18.95
N ASN A 393 -19.35 17.31 -18.37
CA ASN A 393 -18.35 17.22 -17.31
C ASN A 393 -17.20 16.29 -17.71
N LYS A 394 -16.62 16.51 -18.90
CA LYS A 394 -15.55 15.67 -19.44
C LYS A 394 -14.32 16.48 -19.85
N LEU A 395 -13.15 15.93 -19.55
CA LEU A 395 -11.90 16.26 -20.20
C LEU A 395 -11.68 15.26 -21.33
N ILE A 396 -11.57 15.69 -22.56
CA ILE A 396 -11.46 14.84 -23.74
C ILE A 396 -10.07 15.02 -24.34
N VAL A 397 -9.23 13.99 -24.30
CA VAL A 397 -7.96 13.97 -25.04
C VAL A 397 -8.26 13.52 -26.45
N TYR A 398 -8.16 14.45 -27.42
CA TYR A 398 -8.58 14.21 -28.77
C TYR A 398 -7.44 14.10 -29.80
N ARG A 399 -6.21 14.52 -29.41
CA ARG A 399 -5.03 14.49 -30.29
C ARG A 399 -3.75 14.39 -29.48
N VAL A 400 -2.82 13.57 -29.96
CA VAL A 400 -1.45 13.49 -29.47
C VAL A 400 -0.51 13.48 -30.67
N ASP A 401 0.38 14.47 -30.74
CA ASP A 401 1.45 14.52 -31.74
C ASP A 401 2.77 14.20 -31.07
N HIS A 402 3.58 13.35 -31.66
CA HIS A 402 4.91 13.02 -31.14
C HIS A 402 5.93 12.92 -32.27
N THR A 403 7.20 13.15 -31.94
CA THR A 403 8.31 13.05 -32.88
C THR A 403 9.64 12.88 -32.15
N ASN A 404 10.59 12.22 -32.79
CA ASN A 404 11.93 12.00 -32.28
C ASN A 404 12.95 12.91 -32.98
N ASN A 405 13.95 13.41 -32.23
CA ASN A 405 15.09 14.16 -32.76
C ASN A 405 14.71 15.31 -33.72
N ALA A 406 13.59 15.99 -33.44
CA ALA A 406 13.14 17.06 -34.28
C ALA A 406 13.74 18.42 -33.86
N PRO A 407 14.26 19.21 -34.81
CA PRO A 407 14.68 20.58 -34.52
C PRO A 407 13.49 21.45 -34.13
N LEU A 408 13.73 22.47 -33.32
CA LEU A 408 12.69 23.34 -32.78
C LEU A 408 11.76 23.92 -33.84
N LYS A 409 12.29 24.24 -35.02
CA LYS A 409 11.52 24.72 -36.17
C LYS A 409 10.42 23.73 -36.60
N ASP A 410 10.71 22.42 -36.57
CA ASP A 410 9.76 21.40 -36.97
C ASP A 410 8.76 21.10 -35.86
N LEU A 411 9.19 21.20 -34.59
CA LEU A 411 8.27 21.18 -33.45
C LEU A 411 7.28 22.36 -33.49
N ALA A 412 7.74 23.56 -33.83
CA ALA A 412 6.87 24.71 -34.01
C ALA A 412 5.85 24.52 -35.16
N LYS A 413 6.27 23.86 -36.26
CA LYS A 413 5.32 23.49 -37.34
C LYS A 413 4.30 22.48 -36.86
N LEU A 414 4.73 21.45 -36.10
CA LEU A 414 3.84 20.41 -35.56
C LEU A 414 2.78 21.03 -34.64
N PHE A 415 3.21 21.89 -33.71
CA PHE A 415 2.32 22.67 -32.85
C PHE A 415 1.29 23.46 -33.66
N ASN A 416 1.75 24.22 -34.69
CA ASN A 416 0.87 25.01 -35.54
C ASN A 416 -0.11 24.16 -36.38
N GLN A 417 0.23 22.92 -36.70
CA GLN A 417 -0.69 21.97 -37.35
C GLN A 417 -1.82 21.57 -36.40
N GLY A 418 -1.49 21.20 -35.14
CA GLY A 418 -2.51 20.87 -34.13
C GLY A 418 -3.38 22.08 -33.76
N ALA A 419 -2.79 23.27 -33.71
CA ALA A 419 -3.52 24.50 -33.42
C ALA A 419 -4.56 24.87 -34.54
N LYS A 420 -4.44 24.33 -35.75
CA LYS A 420 -5.47 24.50 -36.79
C LYS A 420 -6.80 23.85 -36.44
N ASP A 421 -6.84 22.91 -35.53
CA ASP A 421 -8.07 22.23 -35.09
C ASP A 421 -8.86 23.03 -34.04
N ILE A 422 -8.37 24.23 -33.69
CA ILE A 422 -8.91 25.07 -32.63
C ILE A 422 -9.38 26.41 -33.23
N ASN A 423 -10.52 26.90 -32.81
CA ASN A 423 -10.99 28.25 -33.16
C ASN A 423 -10.40 29.29 -32.23
N PHE A 424 -10.32 30.53 -32.70
CA PHE A 424 -9.95 31.66 -31.85
C PHE A 424 -10.86 31.75 -30.62
N GLY A 425 -10.28 31.94 -29.44
CA GLY A 425 -11.02 32.02 -28.16
C GLY A 425 -11.41 30.68 -27.53
N GLN A 426 -11.05 29.54 -28.14
CA GLN A 426 -11.22 28.22 -27.51
C GLN A 426 -10.09 27.81 -26.56
N LEU A 427 -8.93 28.50 -26.59
CA LEU A 427 -7.87 28.17 -25.62
C LEU A 427 -8.33 28.51 -24.21
N TYR A 428 -8.22 27.51 -23.32
CA TYR A 428 -8.53 27.62 -21.90
C TYR A 428 -7.47 28.47 -21.16
N THR A 429 -6.21 28.23 -21.48
CA THR A 429 -5.05 28.93 -20.91
C THR A 429 -3.90 28.93 -21.91
N THR A 430 -2.85 29.67 -21.60
CA THR A 430 -1.58 29.60 -22.35
C THR A 430 -1.09 28.14 -22.38
N PRO A 431 -0.67 27.62 -23.55
CA PRO A 431 -0.07 26.29 -23.66
C PRO A 431 1.05 26.07 -22.64
N ILE A 432 1.15 24.83 -22.17
CA ILE A 432 2.01 24.46 -21.05
C ILE A 432 3.25 23.74 -21.58
N ILE A 433 4.42 23.95 -20.97
CA ILE A 433 5.65 23.26 -21.34
C ILE A 433 6.36 22.70 -20.10
N ASP A 434 7.23 21.69 -20.29
CA ASP A 434 8.05 21.13 -19.23
C ASP A 434 8.82 22.22 -18.44
N PRO A 435 8.59 22.31 -17.12
CA PRO A 435 9.25 23.31 -16.29
C PRO A 435 10.77 23.10 -16.16
N LYS A 436 11.27 21.86 -16.38
CA LYS A 436 12.71 21.53 -16.27
C LYS A 436 13.56 22.17 -17.37
N ASN A 437 12.96 22.58 -18.49
CA ASN A 437 13.65 23.14 -19.65
C ASN A 437 13.88 24.66 -19.55
N ASN A 438 13.73 25.26 -18.38
CA ASN A 438 14.03 26.68 -18.11
C ASN A 438 15.53 27.00 -18.03
N LYS A 439 16.43 26.04 -18.36
CA LYS A 439 17.87 26.31 -18.41
C LYS A 439 18.20 27.21 -19.60
N ARG A 440 18.85 28.31 -19.32
CA ARG A 440 19.34 29.25 -20.35
C ARG A 440 20.49 28.64 -21.15
N ASP A 441 20.42 28.76 -22.44
CA ASP A 441 21.50 28.37 -23.36
C ASP A 441 22.67 29.39 -23.36
N TYR A 442 23.65 29.17 -24.26
CA TYR A 442 24.77 30.07 -24.47
C TYR A 442 24.31 31.50 -24.81
N ASN A 443 23.16 31.69 -25.45
CA ASN A 443 22.60 32.99 -25.80
C ASN A 443 21.74 33.60 -24.67
N LYS A 444 21.74 33.00 -23.49
CA LYS A 444 20.93 33.39 -22.32
C LYS A 444 19.42 33.32 -22.58
N LYS A 445 18.98 32.58 -23.61
CA LYS A 445 17.58 32.26 -23.89
C LYS A 445 17.21 30.92 -23.27
N ASP A 446 16.03 30.84 -22.71
CA ASP A 446 15.40 29.59 -22.33
C ASP A 446 14.54 29.05 -23.48
N LEU A 447 14.06 27.82 -23.34
CA LEU A 447 13.28 27.14 -24.36
C LEU A 447 11.99 27.92 -24.71
N ILE A 448 11.34 28.51 -23.72
CA ILE A 448 10.13 29.33 -23.91
C ILE A 448 10.44 30.52 -24.82
N SER A 449 11.53 31.21 -24.56
CA SER A 449 11.99 32.34 -25.40
C SER A 449 12.29 31.91 -26.84
N HIS A 450 12.83 30.71 -27.03
CA HIS A 450 13.06 30.19 -28.38
C HIS A 450 11.75 29.90 -29.12
N TYR A 451 10.72 29.40 -28.45
CA TYR A 451 9.39 29.22 -29.08
C TYR A 451 8.72 30.56 -29.42
N GLN A 452 8.97 31.61 -28.63
CA GLN A 452 8.49 32.97 -28.95
C GLN A 452 9.04 33.49 -30.26
N ASP A 453 10.27 33.13 -30.67
CA ASP A 453 10.81 33.45 -31.98
C ASP A 453 9.96 32.85 -33.15
N TYR A 454 9.18 31.82 -32.88
CA TYR A 454 8.21 31.21 -33.82
C TYR A 454 6.76 31.63 -33.57
N GLY A 455 6.54 32.64 -32.72
CA GLY A 455 5.21 33.17 -32.40
C GLY A 455 4.39 32.27 -31.46
N ILE A 456 5.03 31.32 -30.75
CA ILE A 456 4.37 30.42 -29.82
C ILE A 456 4.75 30.81 -28.41
N THR A 457 3.74 31.06 -27.56
CA THR A 457 3.96 31.37 -26.14
C THR A 457 3.56 30.16 -25.29
N PHE A 458 4.45 29.75 -24.40
CA PHE A 458 4.22 28.71 -23.39
C PHE A 458 4.35 29.29 -21.99
N LYS A 459 3.70 28.62 -21.02
CA LYS A 459 3.94 28.78 -19.59
C LYS A 459 4.52 27.49 -19.00
N PRO A 460 5.35 27.56 -17.94
CA PRO A 460 5.89 26.36 -17.31
C PRO A 460 4.79 25.56 -16.62
N GLY A 461 4.89 24.24 -16.70
CA GLY A 461 4.01 23.30 -16.00
C GLY A 461 4.35 23.16 -14.51
N HIS A 462 3.52 22.45 -13.78
CA HIS A 462 3.69 22.20 -12.35
C HIS A 462 4.81 21.21 -12.08
N VAL A 463 5.74 21.54 -11.15
CA VAL A 463 6.97 20.75 -10.90
C VAL A 463 6.75 19.51 -10.02
N ASN A 464 5.75 19.49 -9.11
CA ASN A 464 5.55 18.40 -8.17
C ASN A 464 4.86 17.21 -8.86
N VAL A 465 5.65 16.17 -9.13
CA VAL A 465 5.19 14.94 -9.81
C VAL A 465 4.11 14.22 -9.02
N GLU A 466 4.24 14.10 -7.70
CA GLU A 466 3.27 13.42 -6.85
C GLU A 466 1.89 14.10 -6.89
N ALA A 467 1.88 15.42 -6.80
CA ALA A 467 0.64 16.20 -6.90
C ALA A 467 -0.03 16.04 -8.28
N ARG A 468 0.77 16.02 -9.38
CA ARG A 468 0.28 15.80 -10.74
C ARG A 468 -0.37 14.41 -10.89
N ILE A 469 0.33 13.38 -10.40
CA ILE A 469 -0.16 11.99 -10.42
C ILE A 469 -1.47 11.88 -9.63
N MET A 470 -1.52 12.42 -8.42
CA MET A 470 -2.73 12.38 -7.60
C MET A 470 -3.90 13.06 -8.32
N ARG A 471 -3.69 14.27 -8.84
CA ARG A 471 -4.74 15.02 -9.56
C ARG A 471 -5.29 14.25 -10.75
N LEU A 472 -4.42 13.68 -11.56
CA LEU A 472 -4.85 12.96 -12.76
C LEU A 472 -5.54 11.62 -12.43
N ASN A 473 -5.11 10.92 -11.36
CA ASN A 473 -5.80 9.75 -10.86
C ASN A 473 -7.22 10.07 -10.39
N ASP A 474 -7.42 11.17 -9.66
CA ASP A 474 -8.76 11.60 -9.23
C ASP A 474 -9.71 11.78 -10.42
N TYR A 475 -9.21 12.33 -11.52
CA TYR A 475 -9.99 12.50 -12.77
C TYR A 475 -10.28 11.17 -13.47
N PHE A 476 -9.33 10.23 -13.51
CA PHE A 476 -9.55 8.89 -14.06
C PHE A 476 -10.55 8.09 -13.21
N GLU A 477 -10.43 8.14 -11.89
CA GLU A 477 -11.32 7.44 -10.97
C GLU A 477 -12.75 8.00 -11.01
N ALA A 478 -12.91 9.30 -11.14
CA ALA A 478 -14.21 9.93 -11.32
C ALA A 478 -14.83 9.62 -12.71
N GLY A 479 -14.08 9.00 -13.62
CA GLY A 479 -14.52 8.73 -14.97
C GLY A 479 -14.79 10.00 -15.79
N THR A 480 -14.14 11.10 -15.44
CA THR A 480 -14.33 12.41 -16.11
C THR A 480 -13.37 12.62 -17.29
N ILE A 481 -12.39 11.73 -17.50
CA ILE A 481 -11.51 11.75 -18.66
C ILE A 481 -12.05 10.79 -19.73
N GLU A 482 -12.04 11.25 -20.98
CA GLU A 482 -12.20 10.45 -22.19
C GLU A 482 -10.95 10.59 -23.05
N ILE A 483 -10.38 9.47 -23.51
CA ILE A 483 -9.24 9.45 -24.43
C ILE A 483 -9.73 8.83 -25.73
N TRP A 484 -9.66 9.57 -26.81
CA TRP A 484 -10.03 9.04 -28.10
C TRP A 484 -9.02 8.00 -28.59
N ASP A 485 -9.49 6.92 -29.19
CA ASP A 485 -8.66 5.78 -29.61
C ASP A 485 -7.60 6.14 -30.66
N CYS A 486 -7.73 7.29 -31.35
CA CYS A 486 -6.69 7.85 -32.20
C CYS A 486 -5.45 8.37 -31.44
N CYS A 487 -5.51 8.49 -30.10
CA CYS A 487 -4.38 8.88 -29.25
C CYS A 487 -3.54 7.64 -28.83
N ASP A 488 -3.23 6.77 -29.78
CA ASP A 488 -2.58 5.47 -29.59
C ASP A 488 -1.24 5.56 -28.83
N TYR A 489 -0.46 6.61 -29.07
CA TYR A 489 0.80 6.87 -28.38
C TYR A 489 0.59 7.05 -26.87
N LEU A 490 -0.31 7.92 -26.44
CA LEU A 490 -0.65 8.10 -25.01
C LEU A 490 -1.23 6.81 -24.40
N ILE A 491 -2.11 6.13 -25.15
CA ILE A 491 -2.71 4.88 -24.68
C ILE A 491 -1.65 3.80 -24.43
N LYS A 492 -0.63 3.73 -25.28
CA LYS A 492 0.51 2.82 -25.10
C LYS A 492 1.31 3.17 -23.85
N GLU A 493 1.66 4.45 -23.67
CA GLU A 493 2.36 4.89 -22.46
C GLU A 493 1.56 4.57 -21.19
N LEU A 494 0.24 4.85 -21.16
CA LEU A 494 -0.62 4.58 -20.00
C LEU A 494 -0.70 3.10 -19.62
N LYS A 495 -0.58 2.18 -20.59
CA LYS A 495 -0.51 0.74 -20.32
C LYS A 495 0.78 0.30 -19.65
N ASP A 496 1.87 1.01 -19.89
CA ASP A 496 3.21 0.64 -19.45
C ASP A 496 3.75 1.50 -18.31
N TYR A 497 3.09 2.64 -17.98
CA TYR A 497 3.57 3.56 -16.97
C TYR A 497 3.40 3.01 -15.57
N LYS A 498 4.54 2.69 -14.94
CA LYS A 498 4.59 1.99 -13.64
C LYS A 498 5.46 2.74 -12.64
N PHE A 499 5.19 2.51 -11.37
CA PHE A 499 6.11 2.92 -10.31
C PHE A 499 7.38 2.08 -10.37
N LYS A 500 8.52 2.71 -10.03
CA LYS A 500 9.79 1.99 -9.90
C LYS A 500 9.64 0.88 -8.87
N PRO A 501 10.09 -0.35 -9.17
CA PRO A 501 10.23 -1.35 -8.13
C PRO A 501 11.19 -0.79 -7.06
N LYS A 502 10.77 -0.84 -5.80
CA LYS A 502 11.62 -0.39 -4.70
C LYS A 502 12.89 -1.24 -4.68
N THR A 503 14.03 -0.62 -4.85
CA THR A 503 15.34 -1.25 -4.70
C THR A 503 15.83 -1.10 -3.27
N LEU A 504 16.70 -2.02 -2.85
CA LEU A 504 17.30 -2.08 -1.50
C LEU A 504 17.92 -0.76 -0.99
N ASN A 505 18.33 0.11 -1.90
CA ASN A 505 18.99 1.38 -1.58
C ASN A 505 18.03 2.58 -1.59
N ASP A 506 16.74 2.35 -1.86
CA ASP A 506 15.77 3.43 -1.92
C ASP A 506 15.17 3.67 -0.53
N THR A 507 15.86 4.52 0.24
CA THR A 507 15.41 4.99 1.56
C THR A 507 14.25 5.98 1.47
N SER A 508 13.84 6.38 0.26
CA SER A 508 12.70 7.25 0.06
C SER A 508 11.40 6.48 0.20
N ASN A 509 10.55 6.88 1.14
CA ASN A 509 9.17 6.38 1.26
C ASN A 509 8.25 6.80 0.08
N LYS A 510 8.81 7.38 -0.98
CA LYS A 510 8.05 7.89 -2.13
C LYS A 510 8.01 6.86 -3.24
N ASN A 511 6.82 6.47 -3.63
CA ASN A 511 6.60 5.74 -4.88
C ASN A 511 6.95 6.67 -6.05
N GLN A 512 8.12 6.49 -6.65
CA GLN A 512 8.52 7.25 -7.82
C GLN A 512 8.15 6.47 -9.08
N PRO A 513 7.53 7.09 -10.09
CA PRO A 513 7.30 6.45 -11.38
C PRO A 513 8.63 6.19 -12.11
N ILE A 514 8.61 5.24 -13.03
CA ILE A 514 9.72 5.04 -13.97
C ILE A 514 9.74 6.25 -14.91
N ASP A 515 10.88 6.95 -14.93
CA ASP A 515 11.08 8.12 -15.78
C ASP A 515 11.57 7.68 -17.18
N ALA A 516 10.70 6.99 -17.90
CA ALA A 516 10.94 6.53 -19.26
C ALA A 516 9.60 6.25 -19.95
N ASN A 517 9.49 6.58 -21.23
CA ASN A 517 8.28 6.40 -22.06
C ASN A 517 7.02 6.99 -21.39
N ASN A 518 7.12 8.23 -20.91
CA ASN A 518 6.05 8.92 -20.19
C ASN A 518 5.84 10.38 -20.65
N HIS A 519 6.24 10.67 -21.87
CA HIS A 519 6.24 12.04 -22.41
C HIS A 519 4.82 12.60 -22.62
N ALA A 520 3.92 11.82 -23.21
CA ALA A 520 2.52 12.22 -23.36
C ALA A 520 1.81 12.23 -21.99
N ILE A 521 2.19 11.34 -21.08
CA ILE A 521 1.64 11.31 -19.72
C ILE A 521 2.04 12.56 -18.95
N ASN A 522 3.31 12.96 -18.97
CA ASN A 522 3.76 14.20 -18.33
C ASN A 522 2.98 15.42 -18.84
N ALA A 523 2.78 15.51 -20.17
CA ALA A 523 1.99 16.57 -20.76
C ALA A 523 0.52 16.54 -20.28
N LEU A 524 -0.09 15.36 -20.21
CA LEU A 524 -1.45 15.19 -19.68
C LEU A 524 -1.54 15.53 -18.19
N GLU A 525 -0.55 15.19 -17.39
CA GLU A 525 -0.46 15.55 -15.99
C GLU A 525 -0.43 17.07 -15.78
N TRP A 526 0.30 17.81 -16.61
CA TRP A 526 0.28 19.29 -16.55
C TRP A 526 -1.08 19.85 -16.93
N ILE A 527 -1.76 19.27 -17.91
CA ILE A 527 -3.15 19.64 -18.22
C ILE A 527 -4.05 19.42 -17.00
N GLY A 528 -3.92 18.29 -16.32
CA GLY A 528 -4.70 17.96 -15.12
C GLY A 528 -4.55 18.99 -14.00
N MET A 529 -3.39 19.63 -13.87
CA MET A 529 -3.13 20.64 -12.84
C MET A 529 -3.82 21.99 -13.13
N GLU A 530 -4.18 22.26 -14.37
CA GLU A 530 -4.92 23.46 -14.76
C GLU A 530 -6.44 23.36 -14.50
N LEU A 531 -6.89 22.17 -14.15
CA LEU A 531 -8.30 21.89 -13.94
C LEU A 531 -8.65 21.99 -12.44
N PRO A 532 -9.94 22.17 -12.08
CA PRO A 532 -10.39 22.21 -10.70
C PRO A 532 -9.89 21.01 -9.88
N ALA A 533 -9.70 21.19 -8.57
CA ALA A 533 -9.30 20.09 -7.68
C ALA A 533 -10.39 18.99 -7.59
N ASN A 534 -11.65 19.36 -7.73
CA ASN A 534 -12.76 18.43 -7.76
C ASN A 534 -13.06 18.02 -9.21
N PRO A 535 -12.86 16.75 -9.62
CA PRO A 535 -13.13 16.29 -10.98
C PRO A 535 -14.59 16.48 -11.43
N ASN A 536 -15.53 16.50 -10.48
CA ASN A 536 -16.95 16.68 -10.76
C ASN A 536 -17.37 18.14 -10.90
N ALA A 537 -16.42 19.08 -10.78
CA ALA A 537 -16.69 20.51 -10.84
C ALA A 537 -16.43 21.14 -12.22
N LEU A 538 -16.02 20.36 -13.24
CA LEU A 538 -15.83 20.86 -14.61
C LEU A 538 -17.09 21.51 -15.19
N CYS A 539 -18.27 21.01 -14.84
CA CYS A 539 -19.55 21.54 -15.26
C CYS A 539 -20.07 22.72 -14.40
N LEU A 540 -19.49 22.92 -13.20
CA LEU A 540 -19.93 23.95 -12.25
C LEU A 540 -19.11 25.23 -12.34
N THR A 541 -17.92 25.17 -12.94
CA THR A 541 -17.04 26.31 -13.12
C THR A 541 -17.37 27.05 -14.39
N ALA A 542 -18.26 28.05 -14.30
CA ALA A 542 -18.22 29.14 -15.25
C ALA A 542 -16.96 29.97 -14.97
N TYR A 543 -16.11 30.14 -15.95
CA TYR A 543 -14.90 30.94 -15.81
C TYR A 543 -15.15 32.36 -16.30
N ASP A 544 -14.60 33.36 -15.63
CA ASP A 544 -14.60 34.72 -16.13
C ASP A 544 -13.72 34.86 -17.39
N GLU A 545 -13.74 36.00 -18.01
CA GLU A 545 -12.93 36.32 -19.18
C GLU A 545 -11.40 36.20 -18.94
N TYR A 546 -10.98 36.07 -17.67
CA TYR A 546 -9.59 35.88 -17.23
C TYR A 546 -9.28 34.43 -16.80
N GLY A 547 -10.23 33.49 -16.97
CA GLY A 547 -10.03 32.07 -16.63
C GLY A 547 -10.15 31.76 -15.13
N ARG A 548 -10.77 32.60 -14.31
CA ARG A 548 -11.01 32.35 -12.89
C ARG A 548 -12.38 31.74 -12.67
N ALA A 549 -12.47 30.74 -11.80
CA ALA A 549 -13.74 30.10 -11.45
C ALA A 549 -14.70 31.11 -10.80
N TYR A 550 -15.96 31.13 -11.21
CA TYR A 550 -16.98 32.04 -10.65
C TYR A 550 -17.14 31.87 -9.13
N ASP A 551 -16.95 30.67 -8.60
CA ASP A 551 -16.99 30.39 -7.16
C ASP A 551 -15.88 31.11 -6.36
N GLU A 552 -14.70 31.31 -6.97
CA GLU A 552 -13.61 32.09 -6.38
C GLU A 552 -13.92 33.60 -6.44
N ILE A 553 -14.63 34.04 -7.47
CA ILE A 553 -15.03 35.43 -7.63
C ILE A 553 -16.12 35.82 -6.62
N GLU A 554 -17.07 34.93 -6.31
CA GLU A 554 -18.09 35.18 -5.31
C GLU A 554 -17.52 35.16 -3.88
N LYS A 555 -16.57 34.28 -3.56
CA LYS A 555 -15.84 34.29 -2.30
C LYS A 555 -15.06 35.59 -2.10
N ASN A 556 -14.33 36.03 -3.11
CA ASN A 556 -13.53 37.27 -3.05
C ASN A 556 -14.39 38.54 -3.03
N LYS A 557 -15.67 38.49 -3.42
CA LYS A 557 -16.58 39.63 -3.27
C LYS A 557 -17.09 39.83 -1.85
N ASN A 558 -17.05 38.77 -1.03
CA ASN A 558 -17.50 38.78 0.37
C ASN A 558 -16.35 38.93 1.36
N GLU A 559 -15.10 38.89 0.90
CA GLU A 559 -13.92 39.14 1.74
C GLU A 559 -13.43 40.57 1.48
N ASP A 560 -13.25 41.34 2.57
CA ASP A 560 -12.74 42.71 2.54
C ASP A 560 -11.38 42.72 1.80
N PRO A 561 -11.19 43.49 0.70
CA PRO A 561 -9.94 43.51 -0.08
C PRO A 561 -8.70 43.85 0.73
N TRP A 562 -8.84 44.27 1.98
CA TRP A 562 -7.76 44.67 2.87
C TRP A 562 -7.34 43.61 3.90
N GLN A 563 -7.99 42.43 3.95
CA GLN A 563 -7.58 41.31 4.83
C GLN A 563 -6.63 40.30 4.21
N LEU A 564 -6.16 40.49 2.99
CA LEU A 564 -5.20 39.61 2.31
C LEU A 564 -3.72 39.86 2.68
N SER A 565 -3.43 40.62 3.75
CA SER A 565 -2.04 40.96 4.11
C SER A 565 -1.38 40.04 5.13
N ASP A 566 -2.09 39.10 5.74
CA ASP A 566 -1.51 38.30 6.84
C ASP A 566 -0.94 36.94 6.43
N ASP A 567 -1.18 36.46 5.19
CA ASP A 567 -0.65 35.16 4.73
C ASP A 567 0.67 35.27 3.92
N GLN A 568 1.21 36.47 3.70
CA GLN A 568 2.51 36.64 3.05
C GLN A 568 3.71 36.37 3.98
N ASP A 569 3.52 36.40 5.29
CA ASP A 569 4.59 36.15 6.26
C ASP A 569 4.98 34.67 6.43
N LEU A 570 4.24 33.73 5.81
CA LEU A 570 4.53 32.31 5.89
C LEU A 570 5.48 31.80 4.80
N TYR A 571 5.77 32.62 3.79
CA TYR A 571 6.70 32.24 2.69
C TYR A 571 8.11 32.81 2.83
N ASP A 572 8.34 33.78 3.73
CA ASP A 572 9.64 34.44 3.90
C ASP A 572 10.53 33.85 5.02
N GLN A 573 10.09 32.79 5.71
CA GLN A 573 10.88 32.21 6.81
C GLN A 573 11.78 31.02 6.46
N GLU A 574 11.92 30.62 5.20
CA GLU A 574 12.81 29.50 4.82
C GLU A 574 14.03 29.85 3.95
N TYR A 575 14.43 31.13 3.90
CA TYR A 575 15.70 31.52 3.31
C TYR A 575 16.53 32.40 4.27
N ASP A 576 16.95 31.82 5.39
CA ASP A 576 18.03 32.38 6.17
C ASP A 576 19.36 31.85 5.61
N GLN A 577 20.02 32.71 4.82
CA GLN A 577 21.37 32.52 4.33
C GLN A 577 22.35 32.76 5.48
N THR A 578 22.84 31.69 6.08
CA THR A 578 24.10 31.81 6.84
C THR A 578 25.27 31.85 5.87
N PRO A 579 26.09 32.89 5.87
CA PRO A 579 27.27 32.98 5.01
C PRO A 579 28.38 32.08 5.57
N LEU A 580 28.77 31.07 4.79
CA LEU A 580 30.10 30.47 4.91
C LEU A 580 31.10 31.46 4.39
N PHE A 581 31.89 32.07 5.28
CA PHE A 581 33.29 32.40 5.14
C PHE A 581 33.72 33.38 6.25
N GLY A 582 34.50 32.87 7.17
CA GLY A 582 35.33 33.62 8.11
C GLY A 582 36.60 32.82 8.32
N SER A 583 37.63 33.25 7.64
CA SER A 583 38.99 32.78 7.74
C SER A 583 39.64 33.12 9.09
N GLU A 584 40.67 32.35 9.41
CA GLU A 584 41.81 32.53 10.31
C GLU A 584 41.80 31.50 11.44
N GLY A 585 42.70 30.56 11.52
CA GLY A 585 44.14 30.74 11.71
C GLY A 585 44.51 30.20 13.08
N GLY A 586 45.41 29.23 13.16
CA GLY A 586 46.13 28.98 14.42
C GLY A 586 46.23 27.53 14.90
N TYR A 587 47.31 26.92 14.55
CA TYR A 587 48.15 25.92 15.25
C TYR A 587 47.69 25.43 16.65
N TYR A 588 47.47 24.15 16.84
CA TYR A 588 48.35 23.14 17.45
C TYR A 588 47.75 21.78 17.24
#